data_2247805a1cc70876582be8b2eef79f44
#
_entry.id   2247805a1cc70876582be8b2eef79f44
#
_cell.length_a   1.000
_cell.length_b   1.000
_cell.length_c   1.000
_cell.angle_alpha   90.00
_cell.angle_beta   90.00
_cell.angle_gamma   90.00
#
_symmetry.space_group_name_H-M   'P 1'
#
loop_
_entity.id
_entity.type
_entity.pdbx_description
1 polymer ?
#
loop_
_entity_poly.entity_id
_entity_poly.type
_entity_poly.pdbx_seq_one_letter_code
_entity_poly.pdbx_strand_id
1 'polypeptide(L)'
;LMQILKGDRWVHSHSYRADEILQLIRLADEFGFTIRTFQHVLEGYKVADEIAAHGAMASTFSDWWAYKVEAYDAIPYNAALMSERGVLVSINSDSGEEVRHLNQEAAKAMKWGDMEEEAALRLVTLNPAIQLGIDAQTGSIDEGKDADITIWDGYPLSNMSKAVQTYVDGNLYFDIELDRERREAIEAEKAALMEKHGNGSAN
;
A
#
# COMPACT_ATOMS: atom_id res chain seq x y z
N LEU A 1 -20.35 -12.64 13.44
CA LEU A 1 -20.04 -14.01 13.00
C LEU A 1 -20.98 -14.49 11.89
N MET A 2 -22.30 -14.39 12.04
CA MET A 2 -23.28 -14.86 11.02
C MET A 2 -23.07 -14.19 9.64
N GLN A 3 -22.70 -12.93 9.60
CA GLN A 3 -22.42 -12.22 8.33
C GLN A 3 -21.16 -12.76 7.63
N ILE A 4 -20.15 -13.17 8.40
CA ILE A 4 -18.94 -13.81 7.86
C ILE A 4 -19.29 -15.16 7.23
N LEU A 5 -20.01 -16.02 7.98
CA LEU A 5 -20.42 -17.33 7.50
C LEU A 5 -21.36 -17.28 6.28
N LYS A 6 -22.11 -16.19 6.11
CA LYS A 6 -22.98 -15.97 4.93
C LYS A 6 -22.25 -15.30 3.77
N GLY A 7 -21.02 -14.84 3.95
CA GLY A 7 -20.26 -14.06 2.96
C GLY A 7 -20.67 -12.59 2.85
N ASP A 8 -21.55 -12.10 3.75
CA ASP A 8 -21.99 -10.69 3.77
C ASP A 8 -20.89 -9.74 4.30
N ARG A 9 -19.88 -10.31 4.96
CA ARG A 9 -18.76 -9.57 5.53
C ARG A 9 -17.45 -10.28 5.25
N TRP A 10 -16.52 -9.58 4.67
CA TRP A 10 -15.17 -10.06 4.40
C TRP A 10 -14.29 -10.06 5.65
N VAL A 11 -13.38 -11.02 5.70
CA VAL A 11 -12.37 -11.13 6.74
C VAL A 11 -11.02 -10.73 6.15
N HIS A 12 -10.42 -9.71 6.72
CA HIS A 12 -9.03 -9.35 6.49
C HIS A 12 -8.25 -9.72 7.75
N SER A 13 -7.14 -10.41 7.61
CA SER A 13 -6.40 -10.92 8.76
C SER A 13 -4.95 -10.45 8.75
N HIS A 14 -4.53 -9.82 9.85
CA HIS A 14 -3.13 -9.57 10.14
C HIS A 14 -2.41 -10.90 10.40
N SER A 15 -1.38 -11.21 9.63
CA SER A 15 -0.59 -12.45 9.74
C SER A 15 0.79 -12.23 9.13
N TYR A 16 1.84 -12.61 9.85
CA TYR A 16 3.22 -12.49 9.37
C TYR A 16 3.77 -13.82 8.88
N ARG A 17 3.58 -14.85 9.68
CA ARG A 17 4.27 -16.14 9.57
C ARG A 17 3.47 -17.15 8.76
N ALA A 18 4.18 -18.04 8.08
CA ALA A 18 3.59 -19.10 7.29
C ALA A 18 2.68 -20.04 8.11
N ASP A 19 3.10 -20.37 9.35
CA ASP A 19 2.32 -21.23 10.24
C ASP A 19 1.01 -20.59 10.69
N GLU A 20 0.98 -19.29 10.97
CA GLU A 20 -0.24 -18.53 11.30
C GLU A 20 -1.21 -18.49 10.11
N ILE A 21 -0.69 -18.21 8.92
CA ILE A 21 -1.48 -18.17 7.68
C ILE A 21 -2.13 -19.52 7.42
N LEU A 22 -1.35 -20.61 7.49
CA LEU A 22 -1.87 -21.97 7.28
C LEU A 22 -2.91 -22.39 8.33
N GLN A 23 -2.71 -22.03 9.61
CA GLN A 23 -3.69 -22.33 10.64
C GLN A 23 -5.00 -21.58 10.41
N LEU A 24 -4.93 -20.32 9.98
CA LEU A 24 -6.12 -19.52 9.72
C LEU A 24 -6.86 -20.01 8.47
N ILE A 25 -6.14 -20.44 7.42
CA ILE A 25 -6.75 -21.09 6.26
C ILE A 25 -7.52 -22.35 6.69
N ARG A 26 -6.90 -23.23 7.47
CA ARG A 26 -7.56 -24.46 7.97
C ARG A 26 -8.79 -24.16 8.79
N LEU A 27 -8.72 -23.16 9.66
CA LEU A 27 -9.85 -22.71 10.45
C LEU A 27 -10.99 -22.19 9.56
N ALA A 28 -10.65 -21.37 8.56
CA ALA A 28 -11.62 -20.82 7.64
C ALA A 28 -12.33 -21.93 6.83
N ASP A 29 -11.56 -22.90 6.34
CA ASP A 29 -12.07 -24.06 5.60
C ASP A 29 -12.97 -24.94 6.49
N GLU A 30 -12.59 -25.19 7.75
CA GLU A 30 -13.39 -25.95 8.71
C GLU A 30 -14.75 -25.31 8.99
N PHE A 31 -14.78 -23.96 9.09
CA PHE A 31 -16.02 -23.23 9.36
C PHE A 31 -16.77 -22.75 8.10
N GLY A 32 -16.21 -22.98 6.92
CA GLY A 32 -16.85 -22.70 5.64
C GLY A 32 -16.91 -21.20 5.30
N PHE A 33 -15.88 -20.43 5.64
CA PHE A 33 -15.72 -19.05 5.18
C PHE A 33 -14.35 -18.85 4.50
N THR A 34 -14.20 -17.75 3.76
CA THR A 34 -12.95 -17.42 3.07
C THR A 34 -12.32 -16.17 3.66
N ILE A 35 -11.00 -16.21 3.91
CA ILE A 35 -10.21 -15.02 4.18
C ILE A 35 -10.10 -14.22 2.88
N ARG A 36 -10.51 -12.96 2.90
CA ARG A 36 -10.42 -12.10 1.72
C ARG A 36 -8.99 -11.70 1.43
N THR A 37 -8.28 -11.20 2.45
CA THR A 37 -6.90 -10.73 2.30
C THR A 37 -6.12 -10.95 3.58
N PHE A 38 -4.98 -11.58 3.48
CA PHE A 38 -3.97 -11.58 4.54
C PHE A 38 -3.17 -10.29 4.49
N GLN A 39 -2.95 -9.65 5.63
CA GLN A 39 -2.23 -8.40 5.75
C GLN A 39 -0.81 -8.66 6.29
N HIS A 40 0.16 -7.94 5.76
CA HIS A 40 1.59 -7.99 6.05
C HIS A 40 2.33 -9.19 5.45
N VAL A 41 1.89 -10.37 5.63
CA VAL A 41 2.21 -11.64 4.93
C VAL A 41 3.69 -11.80 4.58
N LEU A 42 4.60 -11.50 5.51
CA LEU A 42 6.04 -11.47 5.23
C LEU A 42 6.62 -12.84 4.84
N GLU A 43 5.99 -13.93 5.28
CA GLU A 43 6.35 -15.30 4.90
C GLU A 43 5.37 -15.91 3.87
N GLY A 44 4.59 -15.10 3.17
CA GLY A 44 3.60 -15.56 2.20
C GLY A 44 4.20 -16.40 1.07
N TYR A 45 5.43 -16.09 0.65
CA TYR A 45 6.14 -16.86 -0.36
C TYR A 45 6.31 -18.36 -0.01
N LYS A 46 6.33 -18.71 1.28
CA LYS A 46 6.46 -20.09 1.74
C LYS A 46 5.18 -20.90 1.57
N VAL A 47 4.03 -20.22 1.51
CA VAL A 47 2.68 -20.81 1.51
C VAL A 47 1.78 -20.18 0.42
N ALA A 48 2.40 -19.70 -0.64
CA ALA A 48 1.70 -19.00 -1.71
C ALA A 48 0.69 -19.90 -2.44
N ASP A 49 1.01 -21.18 -2.61
CA ASP A 49 0.11 -22.15 -3.23
C ASP A 49 -1.16 -22.38 -2.39
N GLU A 50 -1.03 -22.43 -1.06
CA GLU A 50 -2.15 -22.58 -0.14
C GLU A 50 -3.00 -21.31 -0.07
N ILE A 51 -2.38 -20.12 -0.08
CA ILE A 51 -3.09 -18.85 -0.16
C ILE A 51 -3.92 -18.78 -1.44
N ALA A 52 -3.31 -19.13 -2.58
CA ALA A 52 -3.97 -19.14 -3.88
C ALA A 52 -5.11 -20.17 -3.93
N ALA A 53 -4.88 -21.40 -3.42
CA ALA A 53 -5.89 -22.45 -3.38
C ALA A 53 -7.10 -22.11 -2.51
N HIS A 54 -6.88 -21.40 -1.39
CA HIS A 54 -7.94 -20.90 -0.53
C HIS A 54 -8.75 -19.76 -1.19
N GLY A 55 -8.19 -19.11 -2.21
CA GLY A 55 -8.78 -17.97 -2.88
C GLY A 55 -8.57 -16.64 -2.14
N ALA A 56 -7.62 -16.61 -1.21
CA ALA A 56 -7.25 -15.39 -0.51
C ALA A 56 -6.29 -14.52 -1.34
N MET A 57 -6.30 -13.24 -1.03
CA MET A 57 -5.34 -12.25 -1.53
C MET A 57 -4.33 -11.90 -0.44
N ALA A 58 -3.26 -11.20 -0.79
CA ALA A 58 -2.20 -10.82 0.13
C ALA A 58 -1.83 -9.35 0.00
N SER A 59 -1.60 -8.67 1.12
CA SER A 59 -1.03 -7.33 1.17
C SER A 59 0.26 -7.40 1.98
N THR A 60 1.40 -7.07 1.38
CA THR A 60 2.70 -7.27 2.00
C THR A 60 3.53 -5.99 2.07
N PHE A 61 4.61 -6.01 2.85
CA PHE A 61 5.66 -5.00 2.81
C PHE A 61 6.70 -5.37 1.76
N SER A 62 7.45 -4.39 1.25
CA SER A 62 8.50 -4.68 0.27
C SER A 62 9.83 -5.05 0.91
N ASP A 63 10.24 -4.42 2.01
CA ASP A 63 11.56 -4.64 2.61
C ASP A 63 11.63 -4.48 4.15
N TRP A 64 10.54 -4.80 4.84
CA TRP A 64 10.48 -4.79 6.30
C TRP A 64 10.96 -6.12 6.89
N TRP A 65 12.22 -6.42 6.78
CA TRP A 65 12.82 -7.65 7.31
C TRP A 65 13.54 -7.45 8.64
N ALA A 66 13.57 -8.50 9.45
CA ALA A 66 14.38 -8.66 10.66
C ALA A 66 14.19 -7.60 11.76
N TYR A 67 13.18 -6.75 11.70
CA TYR A 67 12.91 -5.74 12.74
C TYR A 67 12.24 -6.32 13.99
N LYS A 68 11.68 -7.52 13.88
CA LYS A 68 11.12 -8.32 14.98
C LYS A 68 11.17 -9.80 14.61
N VAL A 69 10.93 -10.68 15.59
CA VAL A 69 11.07 -12.15 15.41
C VAL A 69 10.19 -12.66 14.27
N GLU A 70 8.94 -12.20 14.18
CA GLU A 70 8.01 -12.63 13.10
C GLU A 70 8.44 -12.17 11.70
N ALA A 71 9.42 -11.27 11.60
CA ALA A 71 9.90 -10.73 10.35
C ALA A 71 11.28 -11.24 9.94
N TYR A 72 11.86 -12.23 10.65
CA TYR A 72 13.21 -12.71 10.34
C TYR A 72 13.33 -13.36 8.97
N ASP A 73 12.30 -14.06 8.53
CA ASP A 73 12.28 -14.76 7.25
C ASP A 73 11.63 -13.93 6.12
N ALA A 74 11.40 -12.64 6.34
CA ALA A 74 10.96 -11.74 5.29
C ALA A 74 12.03 -11.59 4.21
N ILE A 75 11.63 -11.58 2.94
CA ILE A 75 12.51 -11.46 1.79
C ILE A 75 11.97 -10.44 0.77
N PRO A 76 12.84 -9.77 0.01
CA PRO A 76 12.42 -8.75 -0.95
C PRO A 76 11.68 -9.30 -2.18
N TYR A 77 11.71 -10.60 -2.41
CA TYR A 77 11.07 -11.30 -3.53
C TYR A 77 9.62 -11.68 -3.24
N ASN A 78 9.15 -11.51 -2.00
CA ASN A 78 7.89 -12.08 -1.51
C ASN A 78 6.68 -11.72 -2.40
N ALA A 79 6.52 -10.44 -2.76
CA ALA A 79 5.40 -10.01 -3.60
C ALA A 79 5.41 -10.69 -4.99
N ALA A 80 6.59 -10.76 -5.62
CA ALA A 80 6.75 -11.40 -6.92
C ALA A 80 6.46 -12.90 -6.86
N LEU A 81 7.05 -13.62 -5.89
CA LEU A 81 6.86 -15.07 -5.73
C LEU A 81 5.40 -15.43 -5.45
N MET A 82 4.69 -14.66 -4.63
CA MET A 82 3.25 -14.87 -4.42
C MET A 82 2.45 -14.61 -5.71
N SER A 83 2.78 -13.55 -6.44
CA SER A 83 2.11 -13.21 -7.71
C SER A 83 2.30 -14.31 -8.77
N GLU A 84 3.50 -14.89 -8.89
CA GLU A 84 3.80 -16.01 -9.79
C GLU A 84 2.97 -17.27 -9.48
N ARG A 85 2.54 -17.42 -8.23
CA ARG A 85 1.66 -18.51 -7.78
C ARG A 85 0.17 -18.20 -7.90
N GLY A 86 -0.18 -17.03 -8.49
CA GLY A 86 -1.56 -16.64 -8.75
C GLY A 86 -2.24 -15.94 -7.59
N VAL A 87 -1.52 -15.55 -6.54
CA VAL A 87 -2.06 -14.71 -5.47
C VAL A 87 -2.16 -13.27 -5.98
N LEU A 88 -3.31 -12.63 -5.81
CA LEU A 88 -3.43 -11.18 -6.05
C LEU A 88 -2.78 -10.44 -4.88
N VAL A 89 -1.65 -9.78 -5.17
CA VAL A 89 -0.82 -9.13 -4.17
C VAL A 89 -0.96 -7.61 -4.25
N SER A 90 -0.97 -6.95 -3.09
CA SER A 90 -0.73 -5.51 -2.95
C SER A 90 0.44 -5.22 -2.03
N ILE A 91 0.96 -4.01 -2.10
CA ILE A 91 1.97 -3.50 -1.16
C ILE A 91 1.32 -2.44 -0.27
N ASN A 92 1.57 -2.57 1.04
CA ASN A 92 1.24 -1.57 2.05
C ASN A 92 2.49 -1.15 2.82
N SER A 93 2.39 -0.09 3.61
CA SER A 93 3.53 0.41 4.38
C SER A 93 3.40 0.22 5.88
N ASP A 94 2.19 0.21 6.41
CA ASP A 94 1.90 0.29 7.86
C ASP A 94 2.74 1.37 8.60
N SER A 95 3.07 2.45 7.88
CA SER A 95 3.96 3.51 8.31
C SER A 95 3.50 4.88 7.79
N GLY A 96 3.42 5.87 8.68
CA GLY A 96 3.09 7.26 8.32
C GLY A 96 4.14 7.92 7.40
N GLU A 97 5.38 7.42 7.39
CA GLU A 97 6.44 7.90 6.50
C GLU A 97 6.39 7.16 5.15
N GLU A 98 6.41 5.84 5.16
CA GLU A 98 6.50 5.00 3.96
C GLU A 98 5.25 5.10 3.07
N VAL A 99 4.09 5.41 3.64
CA VAL A 99 2.85 5.57 2.85
C VAL A 99 2.96 6.65 1.76
N ARG A 100 3.87 7.61 1.94
CA ARG A 100 4.15 8.65 0.94
C ARG A 100 5.01 8.18 -0.23
N HIS A 101 5.55 6.97 -0.16
CA HIS A 101 6.51 6.41 -1.10
C HIS A 101 6.08 5.05 -1.67
N LEU A 102 4.78 4.75 -1.68
CA LEU A 102 4.26 3.46 -2.16
C LEU A 102 4.66 3.15 -3.60
N ASN A 103 4.85 4.15 -4.45
CA ASN A 103 5.41 3.99 -5.78
C ASN A 103 6.83 3.40 -5.76
N GLN A 104 7.66 3.83 -4.80
CA GLN A 104 9.01 3.29 -4.62
C GLN A 104 8.97 1.88 -4.03
N GLU A 105 8.02 1.62 -3.12
CA GLU A 105 7.80 0.29 -2.57
C GLU A 105 7.40 -0.71 -3.67
N ALA A 106 6.53 -0.31 -4.59
CA ALA A 106 6.17 -1.11 -5.77
C ALA A 106 7.36 -1.35 -6.71
N ALA A 107 8.20 -0.32 -6.93
CA ALA A 107 9.41 -0.43 -7.76
C ALA A 107 10.40 -1.50 -7.25
N LYS A 108 10.42 -1.78 -5.94
CA LYS A 108 11.27 -2.83 -5.37
C LYS A 108 10.89 -4.23 -5.85
N ALA A 109 9.61 -4.48 -6.15
CA ALA A 109 9.17 -5.75 -6.74
C ALA A 109 9.73 -5.96 -8.16
N MET A 110 9.88 -4.89 -8.94
CA MET A 110 10.59 -4.95 -10.24
C MET A 110 12.06 -5.25 -10.03
N LYS A 111 12.71 -4.51 -9.12
CA LYS A 111 14.15 -4.62 -8.90
C LYS A 111 14.60 -5.98 -8.39
N TRP A 112 13.84 -6.55 -7.48
CA TRP A 112 14.21 -7.79 -6.79
C TRP A 112 13.54 -9.04 -7.38
N GLY A 113 12.31 -8.90 -7.88
CA GLY A 113 11.49 -10.02 -8.34
C GLY A 113 11.23 -10.03 -9.84
N ASP A 114 11.93 -9.20 -10.62
CA ASP A 114 11.75 -9.07 -12.08
C ASP A 114 10.28 -8.90 -12.52
N MET A 115 9.46 -8.28 -11.63
CA MET A 115 8.06 -8.04 -11.92
C MET A 115 7.93 -7.01 -13.05
N GLU A 116 7.03 -7.27 -13.99
CA GLU A 116 6.71 -6.34 -15.06
C GLU A 116 6.17 -5.02 -14.52
N GLU A 117 6.43 -3.91 -15.23
CA GLU A 117 6.09 -2.54 -14.82
C GLU A 117 4.61 -2.37 -14.47
N GLU A 118 3.72 -2.83 -15.34
CA GLU A 118 2.28 -2.72 -15.12
C GLU A 118 1.87 -3.51 -13.88
N ALA A 119 2.39 -4.71 -13.71
CA ALA A 119 2.11 -5.53 -12.55
C ALA A 119 2.59 -4.86 -11.25
N ALA A 120 3.76 -4.22 -11.27
CA ALA A 120 4.29 -3.49 -10.12
C ALA A 120 3.42 -2.26 -9.78
N LEU A 121 2.97 -1.50 -10.77
CA LEU A 121 2.03 -0.38 -10.55
C LEU A 121 0.72 -0.87 -9.94
N ARG A 122 0.19 -2.00 -10.39
CA ARG A 122 -1.03 -2.59 -9.84
C ARG A 122 -0.93 -2.97 -8.38
N LEU A 123 0.26 -3.27 -7.85
CA LEU A 123 0.47 -3.57 -6.43
C LEU A 123 0.02 -2.43 -5.49
N VAL A 124 0.03 -1.19 -5.98
CA VAL A 124 -0.31 0.00 -5.18
C VAL A 124 -1.49 0.80 -5.75
N THR A 125 -2.17 0.28 -6.76
CA THR A 125 -3.32 0.92 -7.40
C THR A 125 -4.52 -0.02 -7.49
N LEU A 126 -4.62 -0.81 -8.54
CA LEU A 126 -5.78 -1.65 -8.80
C LEU A 126 -5.90 -2.82 -7.81
N ASN A 127 -4.80 -3.47 -7.46
CA ASN A 127 -4.86 -4.64 -6.58
C ASN A 127 -5.42 -4.33 -5.18
N PRO A 128 -5.00 -3.26 -4.48
CA PRO A 128 -5.63 -2.88 -3.22
C PRO A 128 -7.11 -2.49 -3.41
N ALA A 129 -7.49 -1.87 -4.53
CA ALA A 129 -8.89 -1.58 -4.81
C ALA A 129 -9.73 -2.86 -4.94
N ILE A 130 -9.22 -3.91 -5.61
CA ILE A 130 -9.87 -5.23 -5.70
C ILE A 130 -9.98 -5.88 -4.31
N GLN A 131 -8.93 -5.80 -3.50
CA GLN A 131 -8.94 -6.35 -2.15
C GLN A 131 -10.01 -5.72 -1.27
N LEU A 132 -10.23 -4.41 -1.44
CA LEU A 132 -11.24 -3.64 -0.73
C LEU A 132 -12.63 -3.69 -1.39
N GLY A 133 -12.74 -4.21 -2.63
CA GLY A 133 -13.99 -4.29 -3.38
C GLY A 133 -14.50 -2.94 -3.89
N ILE A 134 -13.60 -2.02 -4.16
CA ILE A 134 -13.88 -0.69 -4.70
C ILE A 134 -13.29 -0.47 -6.10
N ASP A 135 -12.82 -1.54 -6.72
CA ASP A 135 -12.19 -1.52 -8.06
C ASP A 135 -13.14 -1.09 -9.19
N ALA A 136 -14.45 -1.16 -8.95
CA ALA A 136 -15.45 -0.56 -9.86
C ALA A 136 -15.46 0.97 -9.81
N GLN A 137 -14.92 1.57 -8.74
CA GLN A 137 -14.94 3.03 -8.51
C GLN A 137 -13.57 3.66 -8.72
N THR A 138 -12.49 2.98 -8.31
CA THR A 138 -11.13 3.53 -8.33
C THR A 138 -10.07 2.45 -8.63
N GLY A 139 -8.79 2.81 -8.56
CA GLY A 139 -7.64 1.90 -8.72
C GLY A 139 -7.10 1.77 -10.14
N SER A 140 -7.82 2.27 -11.14
CA SER A 140 -7.38 2.36 -12.54
C SER A 140 -7.97 3.58 -13.23
N ILE A 141 -7.33 4.02 -14.31
CA ILE A 141 -7.81 5.13 -15.13
C ILE A 141 -8.71 4.56 -16.23
N ASP A 142 -9.98 4.41 -15.90
CA ASP A 142 -11.03 3.93 -16.80
C ASP A 142 -12.20 4.92 -16.85
N GLU A 143 -12.91 4.95 -17.97
CA GLU A 143 -14.09 5.78 -18.13
C GLU A 143 -15.18 5.38 -17.12
N GLY A 144 -15.68 6.35 -16.36
CA GLY A 144 -16.72 6.15 -15.35
C GLY A 144 -16.22 5.88 -13.94
N LYS A 145 -14.91 5.81 -13.74
CA LYS A 145 -14.29 5.75 -12.38
C LYS A 145 -14.02 7.14 -11.84
N ASP A 146 -13.84 7.20 -10.53
CA ASP A 146 -13.42 8.41 -9.83
C ASP A 146 -12.04 8.86 -10.32
N ALA A 147 -11.88 10.16 -10.54
CA ALA A 147 -10.63 10.72 -11.02
C ALA A 147 -9.62 10.92 -9.88
N ASP A 148 -9.17 9.80 -9.32
CA ASP A 148 -8.07 9.70 -8.36
C ASP A 148 -6.76 9.55 -9.13
N ILE A 149 -6.14 10.68 -9.47
CA ILE A 149 -5.04 10.74 -10.43
C ILE A 149 -3.85 11.48 -9.82
N THR A 150 -2.66 10.90 -9.95
CA THR A 150 -1.39 11.57 -9.64
C THR A 150 -0.60 11.82 -10.92
N ILE A 151 -0.20 13.06 -11.16
CA ILE A 151 0.66 13.46 -12.26
C ILE A 151 2.09 13.57 -11.75
N TRP A 152 3.02 12.98 -12.48
CA TRP A 152 4.44 12.91 -12.14
C TRP A 152 5.28 13.69 -13.15
N ASP A 153 6.42 14.23 -12.72
CA ASP A 153 7.41 14.90 -13.60
C ASP A 153 8.28 13.91 -14.38
N GLY A 154 8.13 12.62 -14.15
CA GLY A 154 8.86 11.54 -14.81
C GLY A 154 8.21 10.18 -14.59
N TYR A 155 9.00 9.13 -14.67
CA TYR A 155 8.53 7.75 -14.52
C TYR A 155 8.05 7.47 -13.07
N PRO A 156 6.79 7.09 -12.83
CA PRO A 156 6.24 7.01 -11.47
C PRO A 156 6.98 6.07 -10.52
N LEU A 157 7.52 4.96 -11.04
CA LEU A 157 8.27 3.98 -10.23
C LEU A 157 9.75 4.35 -10.05
N SER A 158 10.18 5.52 -10.52
CA SER A 158 11.52 6.05 -10.26
C SER A 158 11.55 6.81 -8.94
N ASN A 159 12.60 6.58 -8.13
CA ASN A 159 12.87 7.38 -6.94
C ASN A 159 13.34 8.83 -7.24
N MET A 160 13.57 9.15 -8.52
CA MET A 160 13.92 10.50 -8.97
C MET A 160 12.69 11.33 -9.35
N SER A 161 11.56 10.68 -9.61
CA SER A 161 10.32 11.35 -10.01
C SER A 161 9.55 11.88 -8.81
N LYS A 162 8.85 12.99 -9.02
CA LYS A 162 8.03 13.65 -8.01
C LYS A 162 6.60 13.75 -8.50
N ALA A 163 5.64 13.54 -7.59
CA ALA A 163 4.27 13.93 -7.85
C ALA A 163 4.19 15.46 -7.97
N VAL A 164 3.68 15.96 -9.09
CA VAL A 164 3.53 17.39 -9.33
C VAL A 164 2.11 17.87 -9.11
N GLN A 165 1.13 17.00 -9.35
CA GLN A 165 -0.28 17.26 -9.03
C GLN A 165 -0.96 15.97 -8.53
N THR A 166 -1.92 16.10 -7.63
CA THR A 166 -2.77 14.99 -7.16
C THR A 166 -4.22 15.44 -7.16
N TYR A 167 -5.05 14.63 -7.79
CA TYR A 167 -6.49 14.80 -7.84
C TYR A 167 -7.17 13.68 -7.06
N VAL A 168 -8.23 14.01 -6.33
CA VAL A 168 -9.12 13.06 -5.66
C VAL A 168 -10.55 13.44 -6.04
N ASP A 169 -11.33 12.51 -6.53
CA ASP A 169 -12.67 12.76 -7.08
C ASP A 169 -12.67 13.90 -8.12
N GLY A 170 -11.62 14.03 -8.92
CA GLY A 170 -11.45 15.10 -9.90
C GLY A 170 -11.10 16.47 -9.32
N ASN A 171 -11.00 16.62 -8.00
CA ASN A 171 -10.61 17.86 -7.35
C ASN A 171 -9.09 17.90 -7.14
N LEU A 172 -8.47 19.04 -7.43
CA LEU A 172 -7.05 19.26 -7.20
C LEU A 172 -6.76 19.39 -5.69
N TYR A 173 -6.09 18.40 -5.11
CA TYR A 173 -5.71 18.38 -3.70
C TYR A 173 -4.27 18.84 -3.46
N PHE A 174 -3.40 18.55 -4.40
CA PHE A 174 -1.99 18.93 -4.33
C PHE A 174 -1.53 19.48 -5.68
N ASP A 175 -0.77 20.57 -5.64
CA ASP A 175 -0.03 21.15 -6.74
C ASP A 175 1.29 21.67 -6.20
N ILE A 176 2.40 21.25 -6.79
CA ILE A 176 3.75 21.51 -6.29
C ILE A 176 4.08 23.02 -6.27
N GLU A 177 3.56 23.80 -7.23
CA GLU A 177 3.80 25.23 -7.29
C GLU A 177 3.00 25.97 -6.22
N LEU A 178 1.73 25.61 -6.04
CA LEU A 178 0.89 26.17 -4.98
C LEU A 178 1.42 25.79 -3.58
N ASP A 179 1.96 24.59 -3.41
CA ASP A 179 2.57 24.16 -2.15
C ASP A 179 3.84 24.98 -1.85
N ARG A 180 4.65 25.27 -2.87
CA ARG A 180 5.84 26.12 -2.73
C ARG A 180 5.46 27.53 -2.29
N GLU A 181 4.50 28.17 -2.95
CA GLU A 181 4.01 29.50 -2.57
C GLU A 181 3.48 29.52 -1.14
N ARG A 182 2.71 28.51 -0.76
CA ARG A 182 2.18 28.37 0.61
C ARG A 182 3.31 28.25 1.64
N ARG A 183 4.34 27.45 1.36
CA ARG A 183 5.50 27.28 2.26
C ARG A 183 6.26 28.57 2.43
N GLU A 184 6.50 29.32 1.35
CA GLU A 184 7.13 30.65 1.41
C GLU A 184 6.34 31.62 2.28
N ALA A 185 5.00 31.67 2.15
CA ALA A 185 4.13 32.49 2.97
C ALA A 185 4.18 32.08 4.45
N ILE A 186 4.15 30.76 4.75
CA ILE A 186 4.26 30.23 6.12
C ILE A 186 5.61 30.62 6.77
N GLU A 187 6.71 30.50 6.06
CA GLU A 187 8.03 30.86 6.60
C GLU A 187 8.14 32.38 6.82
N ALA A 188 7.55 33.21 5.95
CA ALA A 188 7.49 34.65 6.14
C ALA A 188 6.64 35.03 7.39
N GLU A 189 5.48 34.41 7.57
CA GLU A 189 4.64 34.61 8.75
C GLU A 189 5.35 34.16 10.04
N LYS A 190 5.96 32.98 10.02
CA LYS A 190 6.76 32.46 11.13
C LYS A 190 7.89 33.40 11.53
N ALA A 191 8.63 33.93 10.55
CA ALA A 191 9.69 34.91 10.81
C ALA A 191 9.15 36.18 11.48
N ALA A 192 8.02 36.73 10.98
CA ALA A 192 7.38 37.89 11.56
C ALA A 192 6.85 37.65 13.01
N LEU A 193 6.31 36.45 13.27
CA LEU A 193 5.88 36.05 14.61
C LEU A 193 7.08 35.89 15.56
N MET A 194 8.17 35.33 15.12
CA MET A 194 9.41 35.19 15.91
C MET A 194 10.00 36.55 16.25
N GLU A 195 10.04 37.48 15.30
CA GLU A 195 10.47 38.86 15.54
C GLU A 195 9.59 39.56 16.58
N LYS A 196 8.27 39.45 16.43
CA LYS A 196 7.29 40.05 17.34
C LYS A 196 7.38 39.51 18.78
N HIS A 197 7.61 38.21 18.94
CA HIS A 197 7.58 37.55 20.24
C HIS A 197 9.00 37.22 20.79
N GLY A 198 10.04 37.15 19.94
CA GLY A 198 11.42 36.94 20.35
C GLY A 198 12.04 38.17 21.04
N ASN A 199 11.54 39.39 20.76
CA ASN A 199 11.96 40.62 21.42
C ASN A 199 11.26 40.87 22.79
N GLY A 200 10.37 39.96 23.22
CA GLY A 200 9.63 40.06 24.48
C GLY A 200 10.23 39.37 25.70
N SER A 201 11.37 38.65 25.54
CA SER A 201 12.01 37.91 26.63
C SER A 201 13.34 38.52 27.14
N ALA A 202 13.59 39.80 26.86
CA ALA A 202 14.71 40.57 27.38
C ALA A 202 14.22 41.78 28.18
N ASN A 203 13.50 41.55 29.30
CA ASN A 203 13.31 42.51 30.41
C ASN A 203 13.13 41.74 31.72
#